data_7f1718dfbe58c18ba22d0a6573ffe932
#
_entry.id   7f1718dfbe58c18ba22d0a6573ffe932
#
_cell.length_a   1.000
_cell.length_b   1.000
_cell.length_c   1.000
_cell.angle_alpha   90.00
_cell.angle_beta   90.00
_cell.angle_gamma   90.00
#
_symmetry.space_group_name_H-M   'P 1'
#
loop_
_entity.id
_entity.type
_entity.pdbx_description
1 polymer ?
#
loop_
_entity_poly.entity_id
_entity_poly.type
_entity_poly.pdbx_seq_one_letter_code
_entity_poly.pdbx_strand_id
1 'polypeptide(L)'
;MANSMENGVKDEPKTQFTAREGTYRLMTHSDYSRQNRVGYSSTGHGNIPVRVSFVTVDDTCGPSERICFNYGRELYVYVYKGVQKAVDLSKPVDKRVYKSTSPTCHDFIVSKSSPDSTSLLVGFTGGQVQLIDSARQDASNIFNDEQLIEKTRVTCVKWLPNTPHQFLASHASGHLYLYSERLPCGPAAPTYQTFKQGDGFTVYTCKARSTRNPLYRWAVGEGAVNRFEFSPSGRYLATVSQDGCLRVFRYDNMELAGMARSYFGALTCVAWSPDCRYVAAGGEDDLLTVWSVAERRVVARGRGHRSWVADVAFDPYTSVVDGGGEPASNGNGYSSDEGGAAPAPPLVTYRIGSVGQDTQLCLWELTDDVLRRPYGRSRASVAGVASEPAPPASTGSLSARLSSLGLGGEQRREPGRRLGLLLGGHRAEKAAERAGSAAGGGGAAQRRERDRLIGTPGCPRLADCPILEPHVSCRVSHERLTALTFRRDCVVTACCDGYVCTWARPGTVTGACSSSSPAATHGDTSTVV
;
A
#
# COMPACT_ATOMS: atom_id res chain seq x y z
N MET A 1 26.18 40.76 18.82
CA MET A 1 25.03 39.95 18.44
C MET A 1 25.43 39.18 17.18
N ALA A 2 25.90 37.97 17.34
CA ALA A 2 26.31 37.09 16.25
C ALA A 2 25.14 36.14 15.94
N ASN A 3 24.54 36.29 14.75
CA ASN A 3 23.58 35.37 14.23
C ASN A 3 24.29 34.07 13.84
N SER A 4 24.15 33.04 14.62
CA SER A 4 24.45 31.67 14.21
C SER A 4 23.38 31.23 13.23
N MET A 5 23.65 31.27 11.92
CA MET A 5 22.90 30.51 10.92
C MET A 5 23.18 29.03 11.17
N GLU A 6 22.22 28.32 11.71
CA GLU A 6 22.17 26.87 11.66
C GLU A 6 22.00 26.45 10.17
N ASN A 7 23.12 26.03 9.60
CA ASN A 7 23.12 25.30 8.34
C ASN A 7 22.44 23.94 8.59
N GLY A 8 21.13 23.86 8.31
CA GLY A 8 20.43 22.60 8.23
C GLY A 8 21.09 21.75 7.13
N VAL A 9 21.89 20.79 7.53
CA VAL A 9 22.42 19.74 6.64
C VAL A 9 21.18 19.06 6.05
N LYS A 10 20.91 19.29 4.78
CA LYS A 10 19.89 18.54 4.04
C LYS A 10 20.36 17.09 4.04
N ASP A 11 19.65 16.26 4.80
CA ASP A 11 19.93 14.82 4.90
C ASP A 11 19.73 14.21 3.50
N GLU A 12 20.83 13.89 2.82
CA GLU A 12 20.80 13.37 1.46
C GLU A 12 20.31 11.91 1.45
N PRO A 13 19.61 11.46 0.37
CA PRO A 13 19.22 10.08 0.24
C PRO A 13 20.42 9.14 0.28
N LYS A 14 20.28 8.07 1.02
CA LYS A 14 21.32 7.07 1.13
C LYS A 14 21.34 6.18 -0.11
N THR A 15 22.54 5.77 -0.52
CA THR A 15 22.77 4.83 -1.62
C THR A 15 22.92 3.38 -1.13
N GLN A 16 22.92 3.18 0.18
CA GLN A 16 22.97 1.86 0.81
C GLN A 16 22.30 1.89 2.18
N PHE A 17 21.77 0.75 2.60
CA PHE A 17 21.27 0.53 3.95
C PHE A 17 21.55 -0.91 4.40
N THR A 18 21.65 -1.13 5.70
CA THR A 18 21.96 -2.45 6.27
C THR A 18 20.74 -3.01 7.01
N ALA A 19 20.34 -4.23 6.64
CA ALA A 19 19.37 -5.06 7.32
C ALA A 19 20.06 -6.24 8.00
N ARG A 20 19.29 -7.17 8.61
CA ARG A 20 19.88 -8.35 9.32
C ARG A 20 20.73 -9.22 8.42
N GLU A 21 20.30 -9.44 7.19
CA GLU A 21 20.96 -10.27 6.19
C GLU A 21 22.16 -9.59 5.53
N GLY A 22 22.38 -8.30 5.76
CA GLY A 22 23.51 -7.55 5.21
C GLY A 22 23.12 -6.23 4.56
N THR A 23 24.02 -5.70 3.73
CA THR A 23 23.89 -4.37 3.14
C THR A 23 23.27 -4.44 1.76
N TYR A 24 22.16 -3.70 1.58
CA TYR A 24 21.51 -3.40 0.31
C TYR A 24 22.22 -2.23 -0.35
N ARG A 25 22.41 -2.29 -1.66
CA ARG A 25 23.10 -1.24 -2.41
C ARG A 25 22.27 -0.77 -3.60
N LEU A 26 22.16 0.53 -3.77
CA LEU A 26 21.51 1.13 -4.93
C LEU A 26 22.30 0.80 -6.20
N MET A 27 21.60 0.26 -7.20
CA MET A 27 22.13 -0.02 -8.52
C MET A 27 21.98 1.24 -9.39
N THR A 28 23.01 2.05 -9.51
CA THR A 28 22.98 3.34 -10.22
C THR A 28 22.64 3.22 -11.71
N HIS A 29 22.91 2.05 -12.30
CA HIS A 29 22.61 1.74 -13.70
C HIS A 29 21.20 1.18 -13.93
N SER A 30 20.41 0.98 -12.89
CA SER A 30 19.02 0.49 -12.97
C SER A 30 18.00 1.62 -12.78
N ASP A 31 18.41 2.84 -13.00
CA ASP A 31 17.58 4.02 -12.90
C ASP A 31 16.72 4.15 -14.17
N TYR A 32 15.40 4.07 -14.02
CA TYR A 32 14.42 4.21 -15.11
C TYR A 32 14.00 5.66 -15.34
N SER A 33 14.70 6.62 -14.75
CA SER A 33 14.37 8.02 -14.91
C SER A 33 14.72 8.52 -16.30
N ARG A 34 13.96 9.46 -16.80
CA ARG A 34 14.31 10.25 -17.97
C ARG A 34 15.33 11.31 -17.58
N GLN A 35 16.58 11.11 -17.92
CA GLN A 35 17.63 12.10 -17.72
C GLN A 35 17.45 13.41 -18.52
N ASN A 36 16.63 13.42 -19.57
CA ASN A 36 16.41 14.57 -20.45
C ASN A 36 14.94 15.02 -20.49
N ARG A 37 14.30 15.23 -19.35
CA ARG A 37 13.03 15.97 -19.37
C ARG A 37 13.29 17.46 -19.43
N VAL A 38 13.00 18.03 -20.58
CA VAL A 38 12.57 19.44 -20.66
C VAL A 38 11.43 19.59 -19.66
N GLY A 39 11.59 20.50 -18.68
CA GLY A 39 10.66 20.63 -17.57
C GLY A 39 9.22 20.62 -18.05
N TYR A 40 8.52 19.54 -17.75
CA TYR A 40 7.08 19.49 -17.90
C TYR A 40 6.54 20.42 -16.81
N SER A 41 6.06 21.59 -17.22
CA SER A 41 5.39 22.47 -16.29
C SER A 41 4.23 21.69 -15.68
N SER A 42 4.21 21.61 -14.38
CA SER A 42 3.23 20.90 -13.54
C SER A 42 1.85 21.55 -13.56
N THR A 43 1.44 22.14 -14.69
CA THR A 43 0.14 22.72 -14.86
C THR A 43 -0.89 21.63 -15.12
N GLY A 44 -1.53 21.15 -14.04
CA GLY A 44 -2.84 20.54 -14.11
C GLY A 44 -2.94 19.01 -14.15
N HIS A 45 -1.88 18.23 -14.11
CA HIS A 45 -2.01 16.78 -13.93
C HIS A 45 -1.82 16.43 -12.45
N GLY A 46 -2.97 16.23 -11.78
CA GLY A 46 -3.01 15.81 -10.39
C GLY A 46 -2.01 14.67 -10.15
N ASN A 47 -1.43 14.70 -9.00
CA ASN A 47 -0.39 13.87 -8.42
C ASN A 47 -0.71 12.35 -8.56
N ILE A 48 -0.60 11.81 -9.79
CA ILE A 48 -0.85 10.39 -10.08
C ILE A 48 0.36 9.62 -9.61
N PRO A 49 0.20 8.66 -8.68
CA PRO A 49 1.32 7.89 -8.19
C PRO A 49 1.91 7.02 -9.30
N VAL A 50 3.22 6.94 -9.36
CA VAL A 50 3.92 5.96 -10.17
C VAL A 50 3.64 4.58 -9.58
N ARG A 51 3.15 3.66 -10.38
CA ARG A 51 2.94 2.25 -10.03
C ARG A 51 3.93 1.40 -10.80
N VAL A 52 4.31 0.29 -10.23
CA VAL A 52 5.26 -0.66 -10.83
C VAL A 52 4.62 -2.05 -10.81
N SER A 53 4.66 -2.74 -11.94
CA SER A 53 4.21 -4.13 -12.08
C SER A 53 5.27 -4.95 -12.79
N PHE A 54 5.37 -6.22 -12.42
CA PHE A 54 6.28 -7.17 -13.02
C PHE A 54 5.54 -8.36 -13.61
N VAL A 55 6.10 -8.95 -14.66
CA VAL A 55 5.66 -10.22 -15.21
C VAL A 55 6.86 -11.01 -15.70
N THR A 56 6.84 -12.32 -15.49
CA THR A 56 7.79 -13.25 -16.07
C THR A 56 7.15 -13.88 -17.28
N VAL A 57 7.83 -13.84 -18.41
CA VAL A 57 7.40 -14.38 -19.72
C VAL A 57 8.42 -15.41 -20.14
N ASP A 58 7.97 -16.55 -20.61
CA ASP A 58 8.85 -17.55 -21.24
C ASP A 58 9.11 -17.11 -22.68
N ASP A 59 10.30 -16.55 -22.92
CA ASP A 59 10.78 -16.16 -24.25
C ASP A 59 11.58 -17.31 -24.87
N THR A 60 11.81 -17.26 -26.18
CA THR A 60 12.60 -18.26 -26.94
C THR A 60 13.99 -18.55 -26.35
N CYS A 61 14.52 -17.61 -25.56
CA CYS A 61 15.82 -17.69 -24.87
C CYS A 61 15.72 -18.07 -23.38
N GLY A 62 14.52 -18.39 -22.87
CA GLY A 62 14.27 -18.70 -21.45
C GLY A 62 13.42 -17.64 -20.75
N PRO A 63 13.21 -17.76 -19.44
CA PRO A 63 12.37 -16.84 -18.69
C PRO A 63 12.94 -15.41 -18.72
N SER A 64 12.13 -14.47 -19.18
CA SER A 64 12.44 -13.05 -19.27
C SER A 64 11.50 -12.27 -18.36
N GLU A 65 12.03 -11.40 -17.51
CA GLU A 65 11.20 -10.51 -16.71
C GLU A 65 10.94 -9.20 -17.45
N ARG A 66 9.72 -8.70 -17.32
CA ARG A 66 9.33 -7.38 -17.81
C ARG A 66 8.84 -6.52 -16.66
N ILE A 67 9.21 -5.25 -16.71
CA ILE A 67 8.72 -4.22 -15.79
C ILE A 67 7.81 -3.26 -16.53
N CYS A 68 6.67 -2.92 -15.93
CA CYS A 68 5.79 -1.86 -16.39
C CYS A 68 5.69 -0.77 -15.32
N PHE A 69 5.74 0.49 -15.76
CA PHE A 69 5.44 1.62 -14.88
C PHE A 69 4.78 2.76 -15.67
N ASN A 70 3.95 3.52 -14.98
CA ASN A 70 3.32 4.73 -15.51
C ASN A 70 4.03 5.97 -15.00
N TYR A 71 4.09 7.01 -15.84
CA TYR A 71 4.50 8.34 -15.43
C TYR A 71 3.75 9.42 -16.23
N GLY A 72 3.00 10.25 -15.53
CA GLY A 72 2.14 11.25 -16.17
C GLY A 72 1.15 10.60 -17.14
N ARG A 73 1.24 10.93 -18.43
CA ARG A 73 0.42 10.37 -19.51
C ARG A 73 1.06 9.19 -20.23
N GLU A 74 2.17 8.71 -19.75
CA GLU A 74 2.96 7.69 -20.43
C GLU A 74 2.97 6.39 -19.66
N LEU A 75 2.98 5.29 -20.39
CA LEU A 75 3.15 3.93 -19.89
C LEU A 75 4.36 3.32 -20.57
N TYR A 76 5.20 2.68 -19.79
CA TYR A 76 6.45 2.07 -20.25
C TYR A 76 6.52 0.62 -19.88
N VAL A 77 6.97 -0.21 -20.79
CA VAL A 77 7.31 -1.62 -20.56
C VAL A 77 8.73 -1.87 -21.03
N TYR A 78 9.57 -2.42 -20.17
CA TYR A 78 10.96 -2.77 -20.48
C TYR A 78 11.26 -4.22 -20.12
N VAL A 79 12.30 -4.79 -20.73
CA VAL A 79 12.93 -6.02 -20.23
C VAL A 79 13.69 -5.66 -18.95
N TYR A 80 13.43 -6.41 -17.89
CA TYR A 80 14.08 -6.22 -16.58
C TYR A 80 15.03 -7.37 -16.29
N LYS A 81 16.27 -7.06 -15.97
CA LYS A 81 17.32 -8.04 -15.67
C LYS A 81 17.84 -7.92 -14.23
N GLY A 82 17.07 -7.27 -13.35
CA GLY A 82 17.40 -7.10 -11.94
C GLY A 82 18.78 -6.47 -11.73
N VAL A 83 19.59 -7.12 -10.93
CA VAL A 83 20.95 -6.66 -10.61
C VAL A 83 21.99 -7.05 -11.67
N GLN A 84 21.63 -7.90 -12.63
CA GLN A 84 22.60 -8.44 -13.61
C GLN A 84 22.99 -7.40 -14.67
N LYS A 85 22.02 -6.61 -15.12
CA LYS A 85 22.23 -5.62 -16.20
C LYS A 85 21.25 -4.46 -16.08
N ALA A 86 21.74 -3.26 -16.34
CA ALA A 86 20.92 -2.06 -16.49
C ALA A 86 19.88 -2.23 -17.60
N VAL A 87 18.72 -1.62 -17.38
CA VAL A 87 17.69 -1.52 -18.40
C VAL A 87 18.16 -0.56 -19.51
N ASP A 88 18.00 -0.99 -20.75
CA ASP A 88 18.26 -0.13 -21.89
C ASP A 88 17.04 0.78 -22.14
N LEU A 89 17.09 1.99 -21.60
CA LEU A 89 16.01 2.97 -21.72
C LEU A 89 15.74 3.43 -23.16
N SER A 90 16.65 3.15 -24.10
CA SER A 90 16.47 3.46 -25.52
C SER A 90 15.58 2.44 -26.24
N LYS A 91 15.38 1.25 -25.63
CA LYS A 91 14.67 0.11 -26.22
C LYS A 91 13.51 -0.38 -25.36
N PRO A 92 12.43 0.39 -25.23
CA PRO A 92 11.24 -0.10 -24.56
C PRO A 92 10.63 -1.26 -25.36
N VAL A 93 10.10 -2.27 -24.65
CA VAL A 93 9.28 -3.33 -25.26
C VAL A 93 7.98 -2.73 -25.77
N ASP A 94 7.37 -1.85 -24.97
CA ASP A 94 6.20 -1.07 -25.35
C ASP A 94 6.28 0.31 -24.69
N LYS A 95 5.87 1.34 -25.43
CA LYS A 95 5.75 2.71 -24.94
C LYS A 95 4.49 3.32 -25.48
N ARG A 96 3.59 3.71 -24.59
CA ARG A 96 2.31 4.35 -24.95
C ARG A 96 2.19 5.73 -24.37
N VAL A 97 1.66 6.65 -25.18
CA VAL A 97 1.41 8.04 -24.79
C VAL A 97 -0.07 8.33 -24.98
N TYR A 98 -0.76 8.70 -23.91
CA TYR A 98 -2.20 8.97 -23.91
C TYR A 98 -2.46 10.48 -23.99
N LYS A 99 -3.29 10.92 -24.95
CA LYS A 99 -3.51 12.37 -25.19
C LYS A 99 -4.49 12.99 -24.20
N SER A 100 -5.58 12.30 -23.87
CA SER A 100 -6.72 12.84 -23.10
C SER A 100 -6.87 12.29 -21.70
N THR A 101 -6.11 11.26 -21.34
CA THR A 101 -6.21 10.57 -20.05
C THR A 101 -4.82 10.17 -19.55
N SER A 102 -4.74 9.74 -18.30
CA SER A 102 -3.48 9.28 -17.72
C SER A 102 -3.66 7.91 -17.05
N PRO A 103 -2.69 6.98 -17.22
CA PRO A 103 -2.70 5.71 -16.51
C PRO A 103 -2.60 5.94 -15.00
N THR A 104 -3.41 5.23 -14.22
CA THR A 104 -3.43 5.32 -12.75
C THR A 104 -2.95 4.06 -12.06
N CYS A 105 -3.18 2.92 -12.70
CA CYS A 105 -2.83 1.59 -12.22
C CYS A 105 -2.75 0.62 -13.39
N HIS A 106 -2.07 -0.49 -13.18
CA HIS A 106 -1.93 -1.55 -14.18
C HIS A 106 -1.66 -2.89 -13.51
N ASP A 107 -1.96 -3.98 -14.21
CA ASP A 107 -1.73 -5.35 -13.73
C ASP A 107 -1.53 -6.31 -14.91
N PHE A 108 -0.57 -7.23 -14.78
CA PHE A 108 -0.25 -8.22 -15.79
C PHE A 108 -0.87 -9.57 -15.51
N ILE A 109 -1.14 -10.30 -16.58
CA ILE A 109 -1.36 -11.74 -16.53
C ILE A 109 -0.60 -12.41 -17.67
N VAL A 110 -0.02 -13.59 -17.42
CA VAL A 110 0.53 -14.47 -18.45
C VAL A 110 -0.62 -15.26 -19.06
N SER A 111 -0.72 -15.29 -20.38
CA SER A 111 -1.74 -16.07 -21.06
C SER A 111 -1.50 -17.56 -20.87
N LYS A 112 -2.54 -18.31 -20.47
CA LYS A 112 -2.46 -19.78 -20.37
C LYS A 112 -2.40 -20.47 -21.73
N SER A 113 -2.85 -19.80 -22.78
CA SER A 113 -2.87 -20.35 -24.15
C SER A 113 -1.55 -20.13 -24.91
N SER A 114 -0.74 -19.18 -24.47
CA SER A 114 0.56 -18.87 -25.06
C SER A 114 1.46 -18.29 -23.96
N PRO A 115 2.44 -19.05 -23.44
CA PRO A 115 3.33 -18.60 -22.39
C PRO A 115 4.17 -17.37 -22.80
N ASP A 116 4.33 -17.15 -24.10
CA ASP A 116 5.03 -15.99 -24.67
C ASP A 116 4.16 -14.73 -24.68
N SER A 117 2.86 -14.85 -24.43
CA SER A 117 1.90 -13.76 -24.52
C SER A 117 1.49 -13.27 -23.13
N THR A 118 1.49 -11.97 -22.98
CA THR A 118 1.02 -11.30 -21.75
C THR A 118 -0.13 -10.35 -22.07
N SER A 119 -1.09 -10.32 -21.18
CA SER A 119 -2.14 -9.32 -21.20
C SER A 119 -1.91 -8.32 -20.07
N LEU A 120 -1.99 -7.03 -20.42
CA LEU A 120 -1.81 -5.91 -19.50
C LEU A 120 -3.12 -5.13 -19.38
N LEU A 121 -3.63 -5.02 -18.17
CA LEU A 121 -4.71 -4.11 -17.85
C LEU A 121 -4.14 -2.76 -17.47
N VAL A 122 -4.78 -1.69 -17.94
CA VAL A 122 -4.42 -0.31 -17.60
C VAL A 122 -5.68 0.45 -17.25
N GLY A 123 -5.75 0.97 -16.01
CA GLY A 123 -6.83 1.84 -15.55
C GLY A 123 -6.48 3.31 -15.75
N PHE A 124 -7.49 4.16 -16.01
CA PHE A 124 -7.29 5.56 -16.37
C PHE A 124 -8.03 6.55 -15.47
N THR A 125 -7.55 7.80 -15.52
CA THR A 125 -8.21 8.93 -14.84
C THR A 125 -9.63 9.20 -15.34
N GLY A 126 -9.95 8.82 -16.57
CA GLY A 126 -11.28 8.95 -17.16
C GLY A 126 -12.26 7.82 -16.80
N GLY A 127 -11.83 6.84 -16.00
CA GLY A 127 -12.70 5.74 -15.58
C GLY A 127 -12.71 4.54 -16.54
N GLN A 128 -12.00 4.60 -17.66
CA GLN A 128 -11.86 3.49 -18.60
C GLN A 128 -10.80 2.50 -18.10
N VAL A 129 -10.91 1.25 -18.58
CA VAL A 129 -9.88 0.22 -18.43
C VAL A 129 -9.54 -0.29 -19.83
N GLN A 130 -8.25 -0.28 -20.18
CA GLN A 130 -7.74 -0.83 -21.44
C GLN A 130 -7.09 -2.18 -21.17
N LEU A 131 -7.40 -3.14 -22.02
CA LEU A 131 -6.72 -4.43 -22.12
C LEU A 131 -5.79 -4.40 -23.31
N ILE A 132 -4.50 -4.59 -23.08
CA ILE A 132 -3.44 -4.64 -24.08
C ILE A 132 -2.95 -6.07 -24.15
N ASP A 133 -3.06 -6.70 -25.32
CA ASP A 133 -2.50 -8.04 -25.58
C ASP A 133 -1.15 -7.89 -26.27
N SER A 134 -0.09 -8.46 -25.68
CA SER A 134 1.25 -8.38 -26.26
C SER A 134 1.40 -9.18 -27.57
N ALA A 135 0.54 -10.19 -27.81
CA ALA A 135 0.53 -10.96 -29.04
C ALA A 135 -0.17 -10.22 -30.20
N ARG A 136 -1.02 -9.27 -29.89
CA ARG A 136 -1.83 -8.52 -30.86
C ARG A 136 -1.58 -7.03 -30.70
N GLN A 137 -0.50 -6.53 -31.26
CA GLN A 137 -0.04 -5.14 -31.07
C GLN A 137 -1.09 -4.07 -31.39
N ASP A 138 -2.05 -4.36 -32.29
CA ASP A 138 -3.07 -3.40 -32.73
C ASP A 138 -4.45 -3.59 -32.09
N ALA A 139 -4.71 -4.69 -31.38
CA ALA A 139 -6.01 -4.96 -30.79
C ALA A 139 -5.99 -4.61 -29.29
N SER A 140 -6.52 -3.43 -28.95
CA SER A 140 -6.80 -3.07 -27.56
C SER A 140 -8.29 -3.01 -27.31
N ASN A 141 -8.78 -3.77 -26.33
CA ASN A 141 -10.15 -3.66 -25.86
C ASN A 141 -10.25 -2.58 -24.78
N ILE A 142 -11.19 -1.67 -24.93
CA ILE A 142 -11.48 -0.64 -23.91
C ILE A 142 -12.81 -0.97 -23.26
N PHE A 143 -12.79 -1.05 -21.93
CA PHE A 143 -13.96 -1.23 -21.11
C PHE A 143 -14.39 0.11 -20.56
N ASN A 144 -15.70 0.36 -20.50
CA ASN A 144 -16.30 1.62 -20.07
C ASN A 144 -15.85 2.82 -20.93
N ASP A 145 -15.70 2.61 -22.24
CA ASP A 145 -15.17 3.62 -23.17
C ASP A 145 -16.03 4.90 -23.18
N GLU A 146 -17.35 4.75 -23.26
CA GLU A 146 -18.30 5.87 -23.22
C GLU A 146 -18.63 6.36 -21.81
N GLN A 147 -17.94 5.86 -20.78
CA GLN A 147 -18.15 6.21 -19.36
C GLN A 147 -19.61 6.02 -18.87
N LEU A 148 -20.34 5.08 -19.46
CA LEU A 148 -21.71 4.76 -19.11
C LEU A 148 -21.82 3.95 -17.80
N ILE A 149 -20.77 3.22 -17.44
CA ILE A 149 -20.71 2.40 -16.23
C ILE A 149 -20.26 3.25 -15.03
N GLU A 150 -19.15 3.99 -15.20
CA GLU A 150 -18.54 4.79 -14.15
C GLU A 150 -17.72 5.95 -14.76
N LYS A 151 -17.84 7.13 -14.16
CA LYS A 151 -17.18 8.35 -14.64
C LYS A 151 -15.97 8.75 -13.84
N THR A 152 -15.79 8.16 -12.65
CA THR A 152 -14.69 8.50 -11.77
C THR A 152 -13.43 7.71 -12.14
N ARG A 153 -12.26 8.25 -11.77
CA ARG A 153 -10.98 7.61 -12.07
C ARG A 153 -10.91 6.18 -11.51
N VAL A 154 -10.26 5.30 -12.26
CA VAL A 154 -9.86 3.98 -11.78
C VAL A 154 -8.75 4.16 -10.75
N THR A 155 -8.85 3.50 -9.59
CA THR A 155 -7.87 3.59 -8.51
C THR A 155 -6.98 2.36 -8.41
N CYS A 156 -7.51 1.19 -8.75
CA CYS A 156 -6.78 -0.06 -8.79
C CYS A 156 -7.44 -1.02 -9.78
N VAL A 157 -6.64 -1.87 -10.43
CA VAL A 157 -7.10 -2.94 -11.31
C VAL A 157 -6.28 -4.19 -11.03
N LYS A 158 -6.94 -5.36 -10.97
CA LYS A 158 -6.30 -6.66 -10.74
C LYS A 158 -7.03 -7.75 -11.51
N TRP A 159 -6.25 -8.66 -12.10
CA TRP A 159 -6.78 -9.92 -12.58
C TRP A 159 -7.24 -10.80 -11.43
N LEU A 160 -8.30 -11.58 -11.65
CA LEU A 160 -8.75 -12.56 -10.67
C LEU A 160 -7.81 -13.77 -10.66
N PRO A 161 -7.26 -14.18 -9.51
CA PRO A 161 -6.26 -15.25 -9.44
C PRO A 161 -6.75 -16.59 -10.02
N ASN A 162 -8.01 -16.94 -9.79
CA ASN A 162 -8.57 -18.24 -10.15
C ASN A 162 -9.43 -18.21 -11.43
N THR A 163 -9.62 -17.04 -12.03
CA THR A 163 -10.47 -16.85 -13.21
C THR A 163 -9.76 -15.96 -14.24
N PRO A 164 -8.93 -16.53 -15.10
CA PRO A 164 -7.97 -15.79 -15.93
C PRO A 164 -8.58 -14.85 -16.97
N HIS A 165 -9.90 -14.88 -17.16
CA HIS A 165 -10.61 -14.02 -18.13
C HIS A 165 -11.44 -12.93 -17.43
N GLN A 166 -11.27 -12.76 -16.14
CA GLN A 166 -11.99 -11.77 -15.35
C GLN A 166 -11.01 -10.88 -14.59
N PHE A 167 -11.40 -9.63 -14.44
CA PHE A 167 -10.65 -8.66 -13.67
C PHE A 167 -11.59 -7.76 -12.86
N LEU A 168 -11.08 -7.26 -11.76
CA LEU A 168 -11.75 -6.32 -10.89
C LEU A 168 -11.12 -4.94 -11.04
N ALA A 169 -11.94 -3.90 -11.13
CA ALA A 169 -11.50 -2.52 -11.17
C ALA A 169 -12.20 -1.71 -10.06
N SER A 170 -11.45 -0.98 -9.25
CA SER A 170 -12.00 -0.05 -8.26
C SER A 170 -11.93 1.39 -8.74
N HIS A 171 -12.85 2.20 -8.23
CA HIS A 171 -13.02 3.59 -8.66
C HIS A 171 -13.07 4.55 -7.46
N ALA A 172 -12.83 5.83 -7.76
CA ALA A 172 -12.88 6.89 -6.77
C ALA A 172 -14.30 7.15 -6.22
N SER A 173 -15.33 6.58 -6.85
CA SER A 173 -16.72 6.58 -6.35
C SER A 173 -16.96 5.64 -5.17
N GLY A 174 -16.00 4.75 -4.83
CA GLY A 174 -16.18 3.69 -3.83
C GLY A 174 -16.76 2.39 -4.40
N HIS A 175 -16.90 2.32 -5.72
CA HIS A 175 -17.38 1.12 -6.39
C HIS A 175 -16.23 0.26 -6.92
N LEU A 176 -16.46 -1.06 -6.91
CA LEU A 176 -15.65 -2.01 -7.67
C LEU A 176 -16.54 -2.68 -8.70
N TYR A 177 -16.00 -2.90 -9.89
CA TYR A 177 -16.69 -3.54 -11.00
C TYR A 177 -15.94 -4.78 -11.44
N LEU A 178 -16.67 -5.89 -11.52
CA LEU A 178 -16.16 -7.14 -12.09
C LEU A 178 -16.46 -7.18 -13.59
N TYR A 179 -15.41 -7.32 -14.37
CA TYR A 179 -15.47 -7.43 -15.83
C TYR A 179 -15.01 -8.81 -16.31
N SER A 180 -15.52 -9.22 -17.46
CA SER A 180 -15.00 -10.34 -18.25
C SER A 180 -14.42 -9.80 -19.56
N GLU A 181 -13.18 -10.18 -19.90
CA GLU A 181 -12.57 -9.79 -21.18
C GLU A 181 -13.33 -10.29 -22.41
N ARG A 182 -14.13 -11.36 -22.23
CA ARG A 182 -14.88 -12.02 -23.30
C ARG A 182 -16.23 -11.38 -23.59
N LEU A 183 -16.68 -10.47 -22.75
CA LEU A 183 -17.99 -9.86 -22.87
C LEU A 183 -17.89 -8.38 -23.24
N PRO A 184 -18.78 -7.90 -24.12
CA PRO A 184 -18.85 -6.48 -24.46
C PRO A 184 -19.48 -5.69 -23.30
N CYS A 185 -19.20 -4.38 -23.25
CA CYS A 185 -20.00 -3.42 -22.50
C CYS A 185 -21.33 -3.16 -23.23
N GLY A 186 -22.36 -2.79 -22.45
CA GLY A 186 -23.66 -2.43 -23.04
C GLY A 186 -23.64 -1.04 -23.70
N PRO A 187 -24.54 -0.79 -24.67
CA PRO A 187 -24.69 0.51 -25.32
C PRO A 187 -25.42 1.55 -24.46
N ALA A 188 -25.87 1.19 -23.26
CA ALA A 188 -26.58 2.05 -22.32
C ALA A 188 -26.07 1.81 -20.89
N ALA A 189 -26.34 2.76 -20.02
CA ALA A 189 -25.99 2.66 -18.60
C ALA A 189 -26.60 1.39 -17.99
N PRO A 190 -25.81 0.61 -17.22
CA PRO A 190 -26.29 -0.63 -16.63
C PRO A 190 -27.38 -0.39 -15.59
N THR A 191 -28.41 -1.24 -15.57
CA THR A 191 -29.40 -1.29 -14.49
C THR A 191 -28.98 -2.35 -13.48
N TYR A 192 -28.92 -1.96 -12.22
CA TYR A 192 -28.44 -2.83 -11.16
C TYR A 192 -29.59 -3.38 -10.30
N GLN A 193 -29.44 -4.61 -9.85
CA GLN A 193 -30.31 -5.26 -8.87
C GLN A 193 -29.45 -5.74 -7.70
N THR A 194 -29.89 -5.50 -6.47
CA THR A 194 -29.20 -5.98 -5.28
C THR A 194 -29.12 -7.50 -5.31
N PHE A 195 -27.89 -8.01 -5.22
CA PHE A 195 -27.60 -9.44 -5.14
C PHE A 195 -27.33 -9.85 -3.69
N LYS A 196 -26.48 -9.09 -3.00
CA LYS A 196 -26.14 -9.35 -1.59
C LYS A 196 -25.89 -8.03 -0.87
N GLN A 197 -26.31 -7.96 0.38
CA GLN A 197 -26.08 -6.81 1.26
C GLN A 197 -25.51 -7.29 2.58
N GLY A 198 -24.53 -6.57 3.09
CA GLY A 198 -23.91 -6.80 4.39
C GLY A 198 -23.58 -5.49 5.08
N ASP A 199 -22.86 -5.60 6.19
CA ASP A 199 -22.47 -4.44 6.97
C ASP A 199 -21.42 -3.59 6.24
N GLY A 200 -21.82 -2.37 5.85
CA GLY A 200 -20.96 -1.42 5.15
C GLY A 200 -20.62 -1.79 3.70
N PHE A 201 -21.36 -2.73 3.07
CA PHE A 201 -21.19 -3.03 1.65
C PHE A 201 -22.48 -3.57 1.02
N THR A 202 -22.58 -3.43 -0.30
CA THR A 202 -23.66 -4.02 -1.10
C THR A 202 -23.09 -4.49 -2.44
N VAL A 203 -23.48 -5.70 -2.85
CA VAL A 203 -23.15 -6.27 -4.16
C VAL A 203 -24.40 -6.26 -5.03
N TYR A 204 -24.22 -5.84 -6.27
CA TYR A 204 -25.28 -5.76 -7.27
C TYR A 204 -24.91 -6.61 -8.49
N THR A 205 -25.93 -7.23 -9.09
CA THR A 205 -25.83 -7.82 -10.43
C THR A 205 -26.34 -6.83 -11.47
N CYS A 206 -25.86 -6.97 -12.70
CA CYS A 206 -26.36 -6.20 -13.82
C CYS A 206 -27.63 -6.87 -14.37
N LYS A 207 -28.76 -6.14 -14.39
CA LYS A 207 -30.03 -6.62 -14.96
C LYS A 207 -30.02 -6.36 -16.46
N ALA A 208 -29.72 -7.39 -17.24
CA ALA A 208 -29.72 -7.30 -18.70
C ALA A 208 -30.36 -8.56 -19.31
N ARG A 209 -30.89 -8.41 -20.55
CA ARG A 209 -31.42 -9.56 -21.33
C ARG A 209 -30.32 -10.51 -21.81
N SER A 210 -29.11 -10.03 -21.96
CA SER A 210 -27.93 -10.80 -22.32
C SER A 210 -26.80 -10.50 -21.35
N THR A 211 -25.92 -11.47 -21.10
CA THR A 211 -24.75 -11.28 -20.25
C THR A 211 -23.81 -10.26 -20.87
N ARG A 212 -23.54 -9.18 -20.16
CA ARG A 212 -22.68 -8.06 -20.57
C ARG A 212 -21.88 -7.56 -19.38
N ASN A 213 -20.84 -6.81 -19.65
CA ASN A 213 -20.09 -6.09 -18.65
C ASN A 213 -20.85 -4.85 -18.14
N PRO A 214 -20.69 -4.53 -16.83
CA PRO A 214 -20.00 -5.31 -15.80
C PRO A 214 -20.85 -6.47 -15.29
N LEU A 215 -20.20 -7.54 -14.80
CA LEU A 215 -20.91 -8.69 -14.21
C LEU A 215 -21.49 -8.36 -12.85
N TYR A 216 -20.70 -7.72 -12.00
CA TYR A 216 -21.07 -7.27 -10.66
C TYR A 216 -20.58 -5.85 -10.42
N ARG A 217 -21.32 -5.14 -9.56
CA ARG A 217 -20.87 -3.89 -8.93
C ARG A 217 -20.89 -4.09 -7.41
N TRP A 218 -19.78 -3.77 -6.77
CA TRP A 218 -19.70 -3.71 -5.32
C TRP A 218 -19.65 -2.25 -4.90
N ALA A 219 -20.48 -1.84 -3.96
CA ALA A 219 -20.37 -0.59 -3.24
C ALA A 219 -19.76 -0.90 -1.88
N VAL A 220 -18.59 -0.35 -1.57
CA VAL A 220 -17.82 -0.70 -0.38
C VAL A 220 -17.50 0.55 0.42
N GLY A 221 -18.08 0.68 1.59
CA GLY A 221 -17.84 1.79 2.49
C GLY A 221 -18.29 3.14 1.93
N GLU A 222 -17.62 4.20 2.35
CA GLU A 222 -17.87 5.57 1.90
C GLU A 222 -16.59 6.18 1.32
N GLY A 223 -16.74 6.88 0.18
CA GLY A 223 -15.62 7.49 -0.54
C GLY A 223 -14.83 6.47 -1.36
N ALA A 224 -13.69 6.91 -1.89
CA ALA A 224 -12.88 6.13 -2.82
C ALA A 224 -12.37 4.83 -2.21
N VAL A 225 -12.44 3.73 -2.96
CA VAL A 225 -11.61 2.55 -2.71
C VAL A 225 -10.23 2.85 -3.29
N ASN A 226 -9.24 3.09 -2.43
CA ASN A 226 -7.92 3.52 -2.85
C ASN A 226 -7.10 2.38 -3.47
N ARG A 227 -7.19 1.19 -2.87
CA ARG A 227 -6.52 -0.02 -3.36
C ARG A 227 -7.25 -1.27 -2.90
N PHE A 228 -7.07 -2.34 -3.62
CA PHE A 228 -7.48 -3.67 -3.21
C PHE A 228 -6.46 -4.71 -3.66
N GLU A 229 -6.42 -5.84 -2.96
CA GLU A 229 -5.50 -6.94 -3.28
C GLU A 229 -6.18 -8.28 -2.97
N PHE A 230 -6.03 -9.25 -3.87
CA PHE A 230 -6.45 -10.63 -3.62
C PHE A 230 -5.39 -11.34 -2.77
N SER A 231 -5.84 -12.22 -1.87
CA SER A 231 -4.90 -13.13 -1.20
C SER A 231 -4.21 -14.04 -2.23
N PRO A 232 -2.98 -14.53 -1.99
CA PRO A 232 -2.30 -15.48 -2.88
C PRO A 232 -3.13 -16.72 -3.22
N SER A 233 -4.00 -17.16 -2.29
CA SER A 233 -4.93 -18.28 -2.51
C SER A 233 -6.13 -17.92 -3.39
N GLY A 234 -6.37 -16.64 -3.66
CA GLY A 234 -7.57 -16.15 -4.34
C GLY A 234 -8.87 -16.20 -3.54
N ARG A 235 -8.84 -16.69 -2.29
CA ARG A 235 -10.06 -16.86 -1.46
C ARG A 235 -10.54 -15.57 -0.82
N TYR A 236 -9.64 -14.62 -0.59
CA TYR A 236 -9.95 -13.38 0.11
C TYR A 236 -9.64 -12.17 -0.77
N LEU A 237 -10.41 -11.12 -0.56
CA LEU A 237 -10.21 -9.78 -1.13
C LEU A 237 -10.06 -8.79 0.02
N ALA A 238 -8.94 -8.08 0.08
CA ALA A 238 -8.73 -6.97 1.00
C ALA A 238 -8.91 -5.64 0.25
N THR A 239 -9.66 -4.71 0.84
CA THR A 239 -9.89 -3.36 0.28
C THR A 239 -9.52 -2.31 1.31
N VAL A 240 -8.93 -1.21 0.86
CA VAL A 240 -8.63 -0.02 1.68
C VAL A 240 -9.24 1.20 1.04
N SER A 241 -9.83 2.06 1.86
CA SER A 241 -10.71 3.13 1.38
C SER A 241 -10.41 4.47 2.03
N GLN A 242 -10.97 5.52 1.42
CA GLN A 242 -10.92 6.91 1.91
C GLN A 242 -11.56 7.07 3.29
N ASP A 243 -12.51 6.21 3.66
CA ASP A 243 -13.13 6.18 4.98
C ASP A 243 -12.23 5.64 6.09
N GLY A 244 -10.97 5.31 5.77
CA GLY A 244 -9.96 4.80 6.69
C GLY A 244 -10.14 3.32 7.06
N CYS A 245 -10.99 2.58 6.36
CA CYS A 245 -11.25 1.18 6.69
C CYS A 245 -10.47 0.22 5.79
N LEU A 246 -9.85 -0.77 6.42
CA LEU A 246 -9.47 -2.04 5.83
C LEU A 246 -10.66 -2.98 5.97
N ARG A 247 -11.14 -3.54 4.85
CA ARG A 247 -12.17 -4.58 4.84
C ARG A 247 -11.62 -5.81 4.15
N VAL A 248 -11.80 -6.96 4.77
CA VAL A 248 -11.40 -8.25 4.24
C VAL A 248 -12.64 -9.08 3.97
N PHE A 249 -12.82 -9.48 2.72
CA PHE A 249 -13.97 -10.28 2.27
C PHE A 249 -13.52 -11.71 1.96
N ARG A 250 -14.38 -12.69 2.25
CA ARG A 250 -14.35 -13.98 1.57
C ARG A 250 -14.94 -13.77 0.19
N TYR A 251 -14.09 -13.85 -0.82
CA TYR A 251 -14.50 -13.45 -2.17
C TYR A 251 -15.55 -14.38 -2.77
N ASP A 252 -15.42 -15.70 -2.56
CA ASP A 252 -16.29 -16.71 -3.17
C ASP A 252 -17.77 -16.55 -2.77
N ASN A 253 -18.02 -16.26 -1.50
CA ASN A 253 -19.37 -16.06 -0.98
C ASN A 253 -19.72 -14.60 -0.72
N MET A 254 -18.85 -13.68 -1.09
CA MET A 254 -19.06 -12.22 -0.97
C MET A 254 -19.47 -11.82 0.46
N GLU A 255 -18.71 -12.27 1.46
CA GLU A 255 -18.98 -12.01 2.87
C GLU A 255 -17.84 -11.24 3.52
N LEU A 256 -18.18 -10.26 4.35
CA LEU A 256 -17.21 -9.55 5.16
C LEU A 256 -16.66 -10.49 6.24
N ALA A 257 -15.36 -10.85 6.12
CA ALA A 257 -14.67 -11.66 7.12
C ALA A 257 -14.28 -10.84 8.35
N GLY A 258 -13.98 -9.55 8.16
CA GLY A 258 -13.66 -8.63 9.21
C GLY A 258 -13.16 -7.30 8.68
N MET A 259 -12.98 -6.34 9.58
CA MET A 259 -12.47 -5.03 9.24
C MET A 259 -11.63 -4.41 10.35
N ALA A 260 -10.78 -3.48 9.96
CA ALA A 260 -10.02 -2.62 10.85
C ALA A 260 -10.08 -1.17 10.37
N ARG A 261 -9.65 -0.26 11.22
CA ARG A 261 -9.65 1.17 10.90
C ARG A 261 -8.30 1.81 11.19
N SER A 262 -7.92 2.77 10.32
CA SER A 262 -6.85 3.72 10.59
C SER A 262 -7.19 4.60 11.78
N TYR A 263 -6.19 5.11 12.46
CA TYR A 263 -6.40 6.09 13.52
C TYR A 263 -6.86 7.43 12.99
N PHE A 264 -6.38 7.77 11.80
CA PHE A 264 -6.64 9.05 11.17
C PHE A 264 -6.64 8.87 9.64
N GLY A 265 -7.49 9.60 8.94
CA GLY A 265 -7.51 9.69 7.49
C GLY A 265 -7.73 8.36 6.76
N ALA A 266 -7.38 8.36 5.48
CA ALA A 266 -7.56 7.25 4.57
C ALA A 266 -6.49 6.16 4.75
N LEU A 267 -6.85 4.91 4.41
CA LEU A 267 -5.86 3.88 4.08
C LEU A 267 -5.56 3.93 2.57
N THR A 268 -4.29 3.85 2.21
CA THR A 268 -3.79 4.09 0.84
C THR A 268 -3.25 2.83 0.17
N CYS A 269 -2.76 1.87 0.96
CA CYS A 269 -2.09 0.68 0.46
C CYS A 269 -2.42 -0.56 1.31
N VAL A 270 -2.34 -1.72 0.67
CA VAL A 270 -2.64 -3.02 1.28
C VAL A 270 -1.82 -4.12 0.62
N ALA A 271 -1.37 -5.09 1.40
CA ALA A 271 -0.66 -6.27 0.94
C ALA A 271 -1.00 -7.49 1.79
N TRP A 272 -0.89 -8.68 1.19
CA TRP A 272 -1.09 -9.96 1.84
C TRP A 272 0.22 -10.63 2.19
N SER A 273 0.26 -11.34 3.32
CA SER A 273 1.35 -12.28 3.60
C SER A 273 1.31 -13.45 2.61
N PRO A 274 2.49 -14.05 2.28
CA PRO A 274 2.55 -15.15 1.29
C PRO A 274 1.67 -16.35 1.63
N ASP A 275 1.46 -16.62 2.92
CA ASP A 275 0.64 -17.70 3.46
C ASP A 275 -0.83 -17.33 3.70
N CYS A 276 -1.26 -16.15 3.31
CA CYS A 276 -2.62 -15.64 3.47
C CYS A 276 -3.10 -15.46 4.92
N ARG A 277 -2.20 -15.45 5.92
CA ARG A 277 -2.57 -15.34 7.34
C ARG A 277 -2.74 -13.90 7.81
N TYR A 278 -2.02 -12.97 7.20
CA TYR A 278 -1.97 -11.57 7.61
C TYR A 278 -2.20 -10.63 6.44
N VAL A 279 -2.77 -9.47 6.76
CA VAL A 279 -2.92 -8.33 5.86
C VAL A 279 -2.20 -7.14 6.47
N ALA A 280 -1.32 -6.51 5.72
CA ALA A 280 -0.68 -5.25 6.08
C ALA A 280 -1.35 -4.11 5.33
N ALA A 281 -1.63 -3.01 6.01
CA ALA A 281 -2.19 -1.80 5.42
C ALA A 281 -1.48 -0.57 5.97
N GLY A 282 -1.38 0.47 5.16
CA GLY A 282 -0.82 1.76 5.53
C GLY A 282 -1.66 2.91 4.98
N GLY A 283 -1.47 4.10 5.52
CA GLY A 283 -2.27 5.24 5.10
C GLY A 283 -1.83 6.59 5.67
N GLU A 284 -2.80 7.49 5.79
CA GLU A 284 -2.63 8.87 6.21
C GLU A 284 -2.37 9.03 7.72
N ASP A 285 -2.49 7.94 8.49
CA ASP A 285 -2.17 7.91 9.92
C ASP A 285 -0.69 7.60 10.23
N ASP A 286 0.16 7.53 9.20
CA ASP A 286 1.60 7.27 9.26
C ASP A 286 1.95 5.90 9.89
N LEU A 287 0.96 5.02 10.04
CA LEU A 287 1.10 3.73 10.69
C LEU A 287 1.07 2.57 9.68
N LEU A 288 1.86 1.55 9.97
CA LEU A 288 1.65 0.21 9.42
C LEU A 288 0.65 -0.51 10.33
N THR A 289 -0.42 -1.03 9.78
CA THR A 289 -1.42 -1.84 10.50
C THR A 289 -1.34 -3.27 10.01
N VAL A 290 -1.15 -4.23 10.91
CA VAL A 290 -1.15 -5.67 10.60
C VAL A 290 -2.40 -6.31 11.20
N TRP A 291 -3.20 -6.95 10.34
CA TRP A 291 -4.45 -7.59 10.67
C TRP A 291 -4.37 -9.12 10.46
N SER A 292 -4.85 -9.90 11.42
CA SER A 292 -4.87 -11.37 11.35
C SER A 292 -6.20 -11.87 10.79
N VAL A 293 -6.13 -12.72 9.76
CA VAL A 293 -7.30 -13.36 9.14
C VAL A 293 -7.98 -14.33 10.11
N ALA A 294 -7.20 -15.13 10.81
CA ALA A 294 -7.70 -16.13 11.75
C ALA A 294 -8.36 -15.50 12.98
N GLU A 295 -7.70 -14.50 13.55
CA GLU A 295 -8.17 -13.83 14.76
C GLU A 295 -9.16 -12.70 14.48
N ARG A 296 -9.29 -12.28 13.23
CA ARG A 296 -10.15 -11.18 12.76
C ARG A 296 -9.93 -9.88 13.52
N ARG A 297 -8.67 -9.59 13.85
CA ARG A 297 -8.27 -8.39 14.60
C ARG A 297 -6.93 -7.84 14.15
N VAL A 298 -6.67 -6.59 14.51
CA VAL A 298 -5.35 -5.99 14.41
C VAL A 298 -4.44 -6.65 15.46
N VAL A 299 -3.31 -7.19 15.02
CA VAL A 299 -2.33 -7.91 15.85
C VAL A 299 -1.10 -7.06 16.17
N ALA A 300 -0.79 -6.08 15.32
CA ALA A 300 0.32 -5.16 15.54
C ALA A 300 0.11 -3.84 14.78
N ARG A 301 0.74 -2.78 15.28
CA ARG A 301 0.86 -1.51 14.55
C ARG A 301 2.32 -1.09 14.52
N GLY A 302 2.80 -0.69 13.34
CA GLY A 302 4.17 -0.20 13.13
C GLY A 302 4.22 1.31 13.21
N ARG A 303 5.18 1.85 13.97
CA ARG A 303 5.44 3.27 14.11
C ARG A 303 6.86 3.59 13.67
N GLY A 304 7.02 4.33 12.56
CA GLY A 304 8.34 4.66 11.99
C GLY A 304 8.29 5.72 10.93
N HIS A 305 7.23 5.76 10.12
CA HIS A 305 7.00 6.83 9.17
C HIS A 305 6.63 8.15 9.86
N ARG A 306 6.95 9.26 9.21
CA ARG A 306 6.66 10.64 9.65
C ARG A 306 5.69 11.36 8.70
N SER A 307 5.15 10.63 7.74
CA SER A 307 4.13 11.06 6.79
C SER A 307 3.45 9.83 6.20
N TRP A 308 2.46 10.04 5.38
CA TRP A 308 1.59 9.02 4.81
C TRP A 308 2.37 7.84 4.22
N VAL A 309 1.98 6.64 4.63
CA VAL A 309 2.46 5.40 4.02
C VAL A 309 1.82 5.26 2.65
N ALA A 310 2.63 5.22 1.59
CA ALA A 310 2.17 5.21 0.20
C ALA A 310 2.06 3.81 -0.40
N ASP A 311 2.95 2.90 0.02
CA ASP A 311 2.93 1.49 -0.39
C ASP A 311 3.48 0.58 0.70
N VAL A 312 2.99 -0.67 0.72
CA VAL A 312 3.38 -1.72 1.64
C VAL A 312 3.47 -3.04 0.89
N ALA A 313 4.44 -3.87 1.25
CA ALA A 313 4.61 -5.20 0.68
C ALA A 313 5.19 -6.17 1.71
N PHE A 314 4.78 -7.44 1.66
CA PHE A 314 5.51 -8.52 2.33
C PHE A 314 6.69 -8.96 1.47
N ASP A 315 7.80 -9.28 2.11
CA ASP A 315 8.95 -9.88 1.44
C ASP A 315 8.84 -11.41 1.48
N PRO A 316 8.49 -12.07 0.37
CA PRO A 316 8.34 -13.52 0.35
C PRO A 316 9.68 -14.27 0.38
N TYR A 317 10.79 -13.56 0.17
CA TYR A 317 12.13 -14.17 0.06
C TYR A 317 12.90 -14.17 1.38
N THR A 318 12.50 -13.33 2.33
CA THR A 318 13.12 -13.22 3.66
C THR A 318 12.18 -13.69 4.77
N SER A 319 10.89 -13.84 4.48
CA SER A 319 9.92 -14.39 5.44
C SER A 319 10.16 -15.87 5.62
N VAL A 320 10.44 -16.29 6.87
CA VAL A 320 10.61 -17.70 7.24
C VAL A 320 9.30 -18.17 7.87
N VAL A 321 8.65 -19.10 7.22
CA VAL A 321 7.56 -19.88 7.80
C VAL A 321 8.07 -21.30 7.90
N ASP A 322 8.54 -21.69 9.08
CA ASP A 322 8.91 -23.07 9.36
C ASP A 322 7.64 -23.94 9.32
N GLY A 323 7.26 -24.36 8.12
CA GLY A 323 6.32 -25.46 7.95
C GLY A 323 7.05 -26.73 8.29
N GLY A 324 6.59 -27.46 9.31
CA GLY A 324 7.14 -28.74 9.70
C GLY A 324 7.38 -29.67 8.50
N GLY A 325 8.54 -29.52 7.91
CA GLY A 325 9.08 -30.49 6.97
C GLY A 325 9.62 -31.68 7.79
N GLU A 326 9.13 -32.86 7.51
CA GLU A 326 9.65 -34.10 8.07
C GLU A 326 11.18 -34.13 7.94
N PRO A 327 11.92 -34.53 8.99
CA PRO A 327 13.34 -34.72 8.88
C PRO A 327 13.58 -35.85 7.88
N ALA A 328 14.30 -35.54 6.80
CA ALA A 328 14.79 -36.54 5.87
C ALA A 328 15.60 -37.58 6.66
N SER A 329 15.02 -38.76 6.81
CA SER A 329 15.62 -39.94 7.36
C SER A 329 16.80 -40.35 6.47
N ASN A 330 18.01 -40.13 6.93
CA ASN A 330 19.17 -40.90 6.47
C ASN A 330 20.06 -41.27 7.65
N GLY A 331 19.94 -42.52 8.01
CA GLY A 331 21.01 -43.42 8.34
C GLY A 331 21.71 -43.29 9.69
N ASN A 332 21.41 -44.27 10.55
CA ASN A 332 22.29 -44.92 11.55
C ASN A 332 23.08 -44.06 12.55
N GLY A 333 22.67 -44.14 13.80
CA GLY A 333 23.49 -43.76 14.95
C GLY A 333 22.75 -44.02 16.25
N TYR A 334 23.19 -45.06 16.93
CA TYR A 334 22.74 -45.50 18.27
C TYR A 334 22.74 -44.40 19.34
N SER A 335 21.77 -44.51 20.21
CA SER A 335 21.80 -44.36 21.66
C SER A 335 21.55 -43.01 22.29
N SER A 336 20.77 -43.17 23.23
CA SER A 336 20.64 -42.76 24.63
C SER A 336 19.56 -41.73 24.92
N ASP A 337 18.65 -42.28 25.63
CA ASP A 337 17.66 -41.74 26.55
C ASP A 337 18.18 -40.52 27.31
N GLU A 338 17.62 -39.35 27.04
CA GLU A 338 17.50 -38.28 28.04
C GLU A 338 16.38 -37.35 27.63
N GLY A 339 15.43 -37.17 28.51
CA GLY A 339 14.41 -36.15 28.69
C GLY A 339 13.94 -35.38 27.48
N GLY A 340 12.85 -35.82 26.84
CA GLY A 340 12.21 -35.13 25.73
C GLY A 340 11.74 -33.71 26.10
N ALA A 341 12.55 -32.71 25.80
CA ALA A 341 12.09 -31.37 25.63
C ALA A 341 11.20 -31.35 24.38
N ALA A 342 9.95 -30.96 24.51
CA ALA A 342 9.05 -30.74 23.37
C ALA A 342 9.77 -29.87 22.32
N PRO A 343 9.69 -30.22 21.00
CA PRO A 343 10.35 -29.44 19.97
C PRO A 343 9.89 -27.97 20.08
N ALA A 344 10.87 -27.07 20.10
CA ALA A 344 10.58 -25.65 20.15
C ALA A 344 9.63 -25.31 18.98
N PRO A 345 8.54 -24.56 19.24
CA PRO A 345 7.59 -24.24 18.18
C PRO A 345 8.30 -23.47 17.06
N PRO A 346 7.94 -23.73 15.79
CA PRO A 346 8.58 -23.10 14.65
C PRO A 346 8.59 -21.58 14.77
N LEU A 347 9.74 -20.98 14.57
CA LEU A 347 9.90 -19.51 14.60
C LEU A 347 9.39 -18.95 13.28
N VAL A 348 8.22 -18.30 13.33
CA VAL A 348 7.65 -17.62 12.17
C VAL A 348 8.05 -16.15 12.21
N THR A 349 8.68 -15.70 11.15
CA THR A 349 9.05 -14.29 10.97
C THR A 349 8.63 -13.82 9.61
N TYR A 350 7.85 -12.74 9.56
CA TYR A 350 7.51 -12.08 8.31
C TYR A 350 8.26 -10.76 8.22
N ARG A 351 8.88 -10.52 7.09
CA ARG A 351 9.40 -9.20 6.76
C ARG A 351 8.35 -8.44 5.97
N ILE A 352 8.11 -7.19 6.40
CA ILE A 352 7.24 -6.22 5.73
C ILE A 352 8.10 -5.03 5.35
N GLY A 353 7.95 -4.51 4.15
CA GLY A 353 8.49 -3.23 3.72
C GLY A 353 7.39 -2.22 3.56
N SER A 354 7.68 -0.96 3.84
CA SER A 354 6.80 0.16 3.54
C SER A 354 7.58 1.36 3.06
N VAL A 355 6.95 2.18 2.22
CA VAL A 355 7.50 3.43 1.71
C VAL A 355 6.48 4.55 1.89
N GLY A 356 6.96 5.76 2.17
CA GLY A 356 6.09 6.87 2.52
C GLY A 356 6.39 8.16 1.77
N GLN A 357 5.51 9.15 2.00
CA GLN A 357 5.70 10.51 1.52
C GLN A 357 6.85 11.24 2.23
N ASP A 358 7.32 10.69 3.34
CA ASP A 358 8.51 11.12 4.07
C ASP A 358 9.83 10.69 3.40
N THR A 359 9.75 10.12 2.18
CA THR A 359 10.90 9.65 1.40
C THR A 359 11.67 8.47 2.02
N GLN A 360 11.08 7.85 3.05
CA GLN A 360 11.71 6.74 3.77
C GLN A 360 11.24 5.38 3.27
N LEU A 361 12.17 4.44 3.26
CA LEU A 361 11.94 3.00 3.23
C LEU A 361 12.08 2.47 4.65
N CYS A 362 11.04 1.82 5.14
CA CYS A 362 11.04 1.12 6.42
C CYS A 362 10.92 -0.39 6.21
N LEU A 363 11.74 -1.18 6.91
CA LEU A 363 11.64 -2.63 6.98
C LEU A 363 11.25 -3.04 8.40
N TRP A 364 10.24 -3.88 8.50
CA TRP A 364 9.63 -4.35 9.75
C TRP A 364 9.75 -5.85 9.87
N GLU A 365 9.91 -6.35 11.09
CA GLU A 365 9.86 -7.77 11.36
C GLU A 365 8.69 -8.09 12.29
N LEU A 366 7.81 -8.94 11.80
CA LEU A 366 6.68 -9.49 12.56
C LEU A 366 7.05 -10.88 13.02
N THR A 367 7.42 -10.99 14.30
CA THR A 367 7.94 -12.22 14.93
C THR A 367 6.89 -12.92 15.78
N ASP A 368 7.13 -14.19 16.10
CA ASP A 368 6.22 -15.00 16.91
C ASP A 368 5.94 -14.41 18.30
N ASP A 369 6.91 -13.75 18.92
CA ASP A 369 6.74 -13.11 20.20
C ASP A 369 5.75 -11.95 20.17
N VAL A 370 5.67 -11.24 19.04
CA VAL A 370 4.66 -10.20 18.78
C VAL A 370 3.29 -10.83 18.55
N LEU A 371 3.25 -11.89 17.73
CA LEU A 371 2.01 -12.56 17.32
C LEU A 371 1.32 -13.31 18.47
N ARG A 372 2.10 -13.86 19.42
CA ARG A 372 1.58 -14.64 20.56
C ARG A 372 1.30 -13.81 21.82
N ARG A 373 1.53 -12.50 21.80
CA ARG A 373 1.24 -11.65 22.97
C ARG A 373 -0.25 -11.65 23.27
N PRO A 374 -0.68 -12.08 24.47
CA PRO A 374 -2.07 -12.01 24.86
C PRO A 374 -2.53 -10.55 24.92
N TYR A 375 -3.70 -10.30 24.38
CA TYR A 375 -4.39 -9.01 24.45
C TYR A 375 -4.61 -8.61 25.91
N GLY A 376 -4.18 -7.40 26.30
CA GLY A 376 -4.56 -6.79 27.60
C GLY A 376 -3.52 -6.81 28.72
N ARG A 377 -2.25 -7.22 28.49
CA ARG A 377 -1.18 -6.93 29.46
C ARG A 377 -0.47 -5.62 29.10
N SER A 378 -0.88 -4.55 29.78
CA SER A 378 -0.14 -3.30 29.88
C SER A 378 1.31 -3.58 30.27
N ARG A 379 2.23 -2.96 29.56
CA ARG A 379 3.67 -2.95 29.86
C ARG A 379 3.89 -2.39 31.26
N ALA A 380 4.00 -3.23 32.29
CA ALA A 380 4.72 -2.88 33.46
C ALA A 380 6.20 -2.81 33.06
N SER A 381 6.77 -1.62 33.07
CA SER A 381 8.16 -1.35 32.82
C SER A 381 9.02 -2.19 33.74
N VAL A 382 9.81 -3.10 33.19
CA VAL A 382 10.92 -3.73 33.92
C VAL A 382 12.07 -2.74 33.91
N ALA A 383 12.03 -1.77 34.82
CA ALA A 383 13.22 -1.10 35.28
C ALA A 383 13.65 -1.84 36.57
N GLY A 384 14.64 -2.69 36.41
CA GLY A 384 15.31 -3.29 37.55
C GLY A 384 16.11 -2.24 38.30
N VAL A 385 15.66 -1.89 39.49
CA VAL A 385 16.49 -1.27 40.53
C VAL A 385 16.27 -2.08 41.79
N ALA A 386 17.36 -2.61 42.30
CA ALA A 386 17.45 -3.26 43.56
C ALA A 386 16.96 -2.32 44.67
N SER A 387 16.04 -2.78 45.50
CA SER A 387 15.59 -2.07 46.70
C SER A 387 15.93 -2.86 47.94
N GLU A 388 16.68 -2.23 48.82
CA GLU A 388 16.82 -2.58 50.24
C GLU A 388 15.51 -2.41 51.02
N PRO A 389 15.36 -3.09 52.19
CA PRO A 389 14.09 -3.22 52.87
C PRO A 389 13.76 -2.05 53.80
N ALA A 390 12.48 -1.70 53.90
CA ALA A 390 11.92 -0.67 54.77
C ALA A 390 11.49 -1.22 56.13
N PRO A 391 11.52 -0.40 57.23
CA PRO A 391 10.97 -0.75 58.54
C PRO A 391 9.47 -0.34 58.68
N PRO A 392 8.78 -0.79 59.73
CA PRO A 392 7.35 -0.99 59.74
C PRO A 392 6.48 0.20 60.23
N ALA A 393 5.20 -0.02 60.01
CA ALA A 393 4.04 0.82 60.14
C ALA A 393 3.80 1.53 61.48
N SER A 394 3.11 2.68 61.42
CA SER A 394 2.23 3.15 62.48
C SER A 394 0.91 3.68 61.93
N THR A 395 -0.12 3.24 62.60
CA THR A 395 -1.55 3.46 62.48
C THR A 395 -2.00 4.91 62.65
N GLY A 396 -3.09 5.29 61.98
CA GLY A 396 -3.79 6.54 62.24
C GLY A 396 -4.98 6.79 61.33
N SER A 397 -6.05 6.40 61.73
CA SER A 397 -7.48 6.56 61.67
C SER A 397 -8.05 7.93 61.24
N LEU A 398 -9.15 7.83 60.46
CA LEU A 398 -10.43 8.51 60.52
C LEU A 398 -10.67 9.89 59.84
N SER A 399 -11.69 9.84 59.05
CA SER A 399 -12.93 10.66 59.00
C SER A 399 -12.96 11.94 58.20
N ALA A 400 -13.73 11.92 57.18
CA ALA A 400 -15.14 12.33 57.05
C ALA A 400 -15.43 13.80 56.68
N ARG A 401 -16.36 13.89 55.75
CA ARG A 401 -17.42 14.91 55.52
C ARG A 401 -17.09 16.07 54.61
N LEU A 402 -17.80 16.14 53.54
CA LEU A 402 -19.16 16.62 53.23
C LEU A 402 -19.28 18.14 53.05
N SER A 403 -19.96 18.48 52.01
CA SER A 403 -20.85 19.64 51.79
C SER A 403 -20.18 20.87 51.17
N SER A 404 -20.72 21.55 50.29
CA SER A 404 -22.02 21.74 49.62
C SER A 404 -22.06 23.15 49.05
N LEU A 405 -22.80 23.30 47.93
CA LEU A 405 -23.54 24.51 47.56
C LEU A 405 -22.69 25.76 47.24
N GLY A 406 -22.94 26.48 46.23
CA GLY A 406 -24.11 26.85 45.51
C GLY A 406 -23.87 28.00 44.52
N LEU A 407 -24.71 28.02 43.56
CA LEU A 407 -25.41 29.14 42.98
C LEU A 407 -24.67 30.39 42.45
N GLY A 408 -24.92 30.64 41.16
CA GLY A 408 -25.51 31.91 40.79
C GLY A 408 -24.73 32.80 39.83
N GLY A 409 -25.34 33.11 38.71
CA GLY A 409 -25.20 34.45 38.17
C GLY A 409 -25.00 34.58 36.65
N GLU A 410 -26.12 34.72 35.98
CA GLU A 410 -26.24 35.30 34.63
C GLU A 410 -25.50 36.64 34.50
N GLN A 411 -25.05 36.98 33.29
CA GLN A 411 -25.50 38.11 32.46
C GLN A 411 -24.60 38.36 31.23
N ARG A 412 -25.20 38.19 30.07
CA ARG A 412 -25.35 39.12 28.91
C ARG A 412 -24.33 40.25 28.76
N ARG A 413 -23.74 40.36 27.59
CA ARG A 413 -23.96 41.41 26.57
C ARG A 413 -22.96 41.37 25.40
N GLU A 414 -23.51 41.30 24.21
CA GLU A 414 -22.94 41.86 22.96
C GLU A 414 -23.05 43.41 22.96
N PRO A 415 -22.67 44.18 21.90
CA PRO A 415 -21.91 43.96 20.66
C PRO A 415 -20.93 45.11 20.28
N GLY A 416 -20.25 45.01 19.15
CA GLY A 416 -19.61 46.18 18.50
C GLY A 416 -18.58 45.76 17.44
N ARG A 417 -18.92 45.71 16.23
CA ARG A 417 -18.97 46.64 15.10
C ARG A 417 -17.61 47.11 14.53
N ARG A 418 -17.44 46.78 13.26
CA ARG A 418 -16.89 47.55 12.09
C ARG A 418 -15.38 47.48 11.87
N LEU A 419 -14.86 47.35 10.70
CA LEU A 419 -14.94 47.78 9.30
C LEU A 419 -13.93 46.89 8.52
N GLY A 420 -14.05 46.43 7.35
CA GLY A 420 -14.55 46.91 6.08
C GLY A 420 -13.43 46.97 5.03
N LEU A 421 -13.71 46.51 3.85
CA LEU A 421 -13.16 46.74 2.51
C LEU A 421 -12.64 45.49 1.80
N LEU A 422 -13.45 44.94 0.86
CA LEU A 422 -13.64 45.22 -0.56
C LEU A 422 -12.51 44.66 -1.47
N LEU A 423 -12.94 43.80 -2.34
CA LEU A 423 -12.90 43.63 -3.81
C LEU A 423 -12.65 42.14 -4.10
N GLY A 424 -13.40 41.38 -4.87
CA GLY A 424 -14.22 41.58 -6.00
C GLY A 424 -14.19 40.36 -6.89
N GLY A 425 -15.34 39.87 -7.33
CA GLY A 425 -15.49 39.10 -8.56
C GLY A 425 -15.41 37.57 -8.43
N HIS A 426 -16.42 36.81 -8.61
CA HIS A 426 -17.23 36.48 -9.70
C HIS A 426 -18.36 35.51 -9.33
N ARG A 427 -19.47 35.85 -9.81
CA ARG A 427 -20.78 35.21 -9.84
C ARG A 427 -20.76 34.00 -10.78
N ALA A 428 -20.94 32.77 -10.27
CA ALA A 428 -21.60 31.66 -10.96
C ALA A 428 -21.56 30.38 -10.09
N GLU A 429 -22.48 30.30 -9.10
CA GLU A 429 -22.82 29.02 -8.45
C GLU A 429 -24.07 29.21 -7.59
N LYS A 430 -25.20 29.32 -8.23
CA LYS A 430 -26.51 29.21 -7.60
C LYS A 430 -27.50 28.57 -8.56
N ALA A 431 -27.35 27.26 -8.78
CA ALA A 431 -28.38 26.44 -9.42
C ALA A 431 -28.24 24.93 -9.17
N ALA A 432 -27.70 24.49 -8.03
CA ALA A 432 -27.65 23.05 -7.69
C ALA A 432 -28.08 22.73 -6.24
N GLU A 433 -28.80 23.64 -5.58
CA GLU A 433 -29.14 23.46 -4.15
C GLU A 433 -30.64 23.26 -3.90
N ARG A 434 -31.36 22.54 -4.77
CA ARG A 434 -32.75 22.13 -4.52
C ARG A 434 -33.13 20.74 -5.03
N ALA A 435 -32.29 19.74 -4.88
CA ALA A 435 -32.71 18.32 -5.08
C ALA A 435 -31.82 17.34 -4.27
N GLY A 436 -31.76 17.48 -2.96
CA GLY A 436 -30.89 16.62 -2.14
C GLY A 436 -31.23 16.55 -0.66
N SER A 437 -32.47 16.77 -0.25
CA SER A 437 -32.80 16.74 1.18
C SER A 437 -33.66 15.53 1.61
N ALA A 438 -33.33 14.33 1.14
CA ALA A 438 -33.96 13.09 1.64
C ALA A 438 -33.02 11.90 1.89
N ALA A 439 -31.68 12.08 1.88
CA ALA A 439 -30.71 11.01 2.11
C ALA A 439 -29.74 11.27 3.29
N GLY A 440 -30.00 12.27 4.12
CA GLY A 440 -29.05 12.75 5.15
C GLY A 440 -29.00 11.96 6.47
N GLY A 441 -29.87 10.99 6.72
CA GLY A 441 -29.97 10.31 8.02
C GLY A 441 -29.05 9.09 8.19
N GLY A 442 -28.73 8.37 7.12
CA GLY A 442 -27.94 7.14 7.17
C GLY A 442 -26.43 7.36 7.34
N GLY A 443 -25.87 8.37 6.70
CA GLY A 443 -24.43 8.61 6.70
C GLY A 443 -23.86 9.06 8.04
N ALA A 444 -24.62 9.84 8.83
CA ALA A 444 -24.16 10.28 10.15
C ALA A 444 -24.17 9.15 11.18
N ALA A 445 -25.13 8.23 11.11
CA ALA A 445 -25.21 7.06 11.98
C ALA A 445 -24.06 6.06 11.66
N GLN A 446 -23.82 5.76 10.40
CA GLN A 446 -22.72 4.90 9.96
C GLN A 446 -21.35 5.51 10.29
N ARG A 447 -21.18 6.82 10.19
CA ARG A 447 -19.94 7.49 10.60
C ARG A 447 -19.68 7.34 12.09
N ARG A 448 -20.69 7.51 12.94
CA ARG A 448 -20.61 7.30 14.41
C ARG A 448 -20.30 5.85 14.78
N GLU A 449 -20.81 4.89 14.03
CA GLU A 449 -20.58 3.47 14.28
C GLU A 449 -19.16 3.06 13.87
N ARG A 450 -18.64 3.58 12.79
CA ARG A 450 -17.24 3.41 12.36
C ARG A 450 -16.24 4.04 13.33
N ASP A 451 -16.55 5.20 13.89
CA ASP A 451 -15.72 5.86 14.91
C ASP A 451 -15.62 5.03 16.21
N ARG A 452 -16.60 4.15 16.45
CA ARG A 452 -16.61 3.22 17.59
C ARG A 452 -15.77 1.96 17.35
N LEU A 453 -15.27 1.71 16.14
CA LEU A 453 -14.50 0.49 15.86
C LEU A 453 -13.16 0.48 16.61
N ILE A 454 -12.48 1.62 16.73
CA ILE A 454 -11.23 1.74 17.51
C ILE A 454 -11.53 1.57 19.00
N GLY A 455 -10.82 0.63 19.64
CA GLY A 455 -11.02 0.22 21.03
C GLY A 455 -11.89 -1.03 21.17
N THR A 456 -12.36 -1.61 20.06
CA THR A 456 -12.97 -2.94 20.06
C THR A 456 -11.92 -4.04 20.04
N PRO A 457 -12.26 -5.29 20.40
CA PRO A 457 -11.34 -6.43 20.28
C PRO A 457 -10.77 -6.60 18.87
N GLY A 458 -11.55 -6.32 17.81
CA GLY A 458 -11.09 -6.41 16.43
C GLY A 458 -10.16 -5.27 15.99
N CYS A 459 -10.24 -4.12 16.64
CA CYS A 459 -9.44 -2.94 16.34
C CYS A 459 -9.01 -2.22 17.64
N PRO A 460 -8.03 -2.77 18.37
CA PRO A 460 -7.56 -2.24 19.66
C PRO A 460 -7.01 -0.83 19.52
N ARG A 461 -7.00 -0.09 20.62
CA ARG A 461 -6.31 1.20 20.72
C ARG A 461 -4.81 1.00 20.58
N LEU A 462 -4.10 2.05 20.21
CA LEU A 462 -2.64 2.01 20.04
C LEU A 462 -1.92 1.58 21.33
N ALA A 463 -2.42 2.01 22.48
CA ALA A 463 -1.88 1.62 23.78
C ALA A 463 -2.09 0.13 24.11
N ASP A 464 -3.11 -0.48 23.53
CA ASP A 464 -3.50 -1.87 23.78
C ASP A 464 -2.96 -2.84 22.70
N CYS A 465 -2.30 -2.32 21.67
CA CYS A 465 -1.78 -3.06 20.53
C CYS A 465 -0.25 -3.16 20.60
N PRO A 466 0.36 -4.31 20.28
CA PRO A 466 1.80 -4.40 20.09
C PRO A 466 2.29 -3.37 19.06
N ILE A 467 3.33 -2.62 19.43
CA ILE A 467 3.96 -1.65 18.55
C ILE A 467 5.23 -2.27 17.97
N LEU A 468 5.30 -2.25 16.64
CA LEU A 468 6.49 -2.59 15.87
C LEU A 468 7.31 -1.32 15.66
N GLU A 469 8.60 -1.43 15.87
CA GLU A 469 9.57 -0.44 15.42
C GLU A 469 10.26 -0.97 14.16
N PRO A 470 10.56 -0.12 13.16
CA PRO A 470 11.22 -0.57 11.96
C PRO A 470 12.66 -0.97 12.28
N HIS A 471 13.06 -2.15 11.81
CA HIS A 471 14.44 -2.60 11.89
C HIS A 471 15.37 -1.74 11.02
N VAL A 472 14.85 -1.28 9.89
CA VAL A 472 15.48 -0.30 9.01
C VAL A 472 14.51 0.85 8.79
N SER A 473 15.01 2.08 8.97
CA SER A 473 14.33 3.30 8.54
C SER A 473 15.37 4.18 7.85
N CYS A 474 15.20 4.36 6.53
CA CYS A 474 16.22 4.96 5.71
C CYS A 474 15.61 5.89 4.65
N ARG A 475 16.10 7.12 4.57
CA ARG A 475 15.77 8.02 3.47
C ARG A 475 16.47 7.55 2.20
N VAL A 476 15.69 7.14 1.20
CA VAL A 476 16.18 6.52 -0.03
C VAL A 476 15.84 7.31 -1.29
N SER A 477 15.13 8.42 -1.16
CA SER A 477 14.71 9.26 -2.28
C SER A 477 14.71 10.74 -1.90
N HIS A 478 14.85 11.60 -2.88
CA HIS A 478 14.63 13.05 -2.72
C HIS A 478 13.15 13.38 -2.69
N GLU A 479 12.36 12.62 -3.47
CA GLU A 479 10.93 12.82 -3.65
C GLU A 479 10.11 11.71 -3.01
N ARG A 480 8.80 11.99 -2.81
CA ARG A 480 7.84 11.08 -2.19
C ARG A 480 7.82 9.72 -2.89
N LEU A 481 7.98 8.67 -2.12
CA LEU A 481 7.90 7.30 -2.63
C LEU A 481 6.45 6.90 -2.88
N THR A 482 6.21 6.09 -3.91
CA THR A 482 4.88 5.71 -4.39
C THR A 482 4.69 4.22 -4.62
N ALA A 483 5.78 3.46 -4.77
CA ALA A 483 5.73 2.02 -4.97
C ALA A 483 6.92 1.30 -4.34
N LEU A 484 6.66 0.07 -3.88
CA LEU A 484 7.63 -0.85 -3.31
C LEU A 484 7.34 -2.27 -3.81
N THR A 485 8.36 -2.96 -4.31
CA THR A 485 8.24 -4.35 -4.73
C THR A 485 9.47 -5.14 -4.33
N PHE A 486 9.28 -6.27 -3.67
CA PHE A 486 10.35 -7.23 -3.39
C PHE A 486 10.53 -8.18 -4.55
N ARG A 487 11.79 -8.39 -4.94
CA ARG A 487 12.21 -9.38 -5.93
C ARG A 487 13.23 -10.33 -5.29
N ARG A 488 13.53 -11.42 -5.99
CA ARG A 488 14.43 -12.43 -5.47
C ARG A 488 15.84 -11.90 -5.21
N ASP A 489 16.34 -11.07 -6.09
CA ASP A 489 17.68 -10.50 -6.09
C ASP A 489 17.75 -9.05 -5.64
N CYS A 490 16.61 -8.36 -5.55
CA CYS A 490 16.58 -6.94 -5.25
C CYS A 490 15.27 -6.47 -4.61
N VAL A 491 15.29 -5.21 -4.18
CA VAL A 491 14.11 -4.42 -3.83
C VAL A 491 13.97 -3.30 -4.85
N VAL A 492 12.76 -3.05 -5.32
CA VAL A 492 12.46 -1.96 -6.26
C VAL A 492 11.60 -0.93 -5.58
N THR A 493 12.00 0.32 -5.66
CA THR A 493 11.24 1.48 -5.17
C THR A 493 10.98 2.45 -6.30
N ALA A 494 9.83 3.14 -6.27
CA ALA A 494 9.55 4.22 -7.21
C ALA A 494 9.10 5.48 -6.47
N CYS A 495 9.41 6.65 -7.03
CA CYS A 495 8.98 7.94 -6.50
C CYS A 495 8.05 8.69 -7.46
N CYS A 496 7.43 9.77 -6.99
CA CYS A 496 6.45 10.55 -7.76
C CYS A 496 7.05 11.22 -9.00
N ASP A 497 8.37 11.42 -9.07
CA ASP A 497 9.07 12.00 -10.22
C ASP A 497 9.39 11.00 -11.33
N GLY A 498 9.00 9.73 -11.15
CA GLY A 498 9.19 8.68 -12.15
C GLY A 498 10.55 7.98 -12.06
N TYR A 499 11.31 8.21 -10.98
CA TYR A 499 12.50 7.41 -10.72
C TYR A 499 12.10 6.06 -10.16
N VAL A 500 12.60 5.00 -10.79
CA VAL A 500 12.46 3.61 -10.36
C VAL A 500 13.85 3.09 -10.02
N CYS A 501 14.09 2.81 -8.76
CA CYS A 501 15.40 2.44 -8.22
C CYS A 501 15.44 0.97 -7.86
N THR A 502 16.53 0.28 -8.21
CA THR A 502 16.80 -1.12 -7.88
C THR A 502 17.87 -1.19 -6.78
N TRP A 503 17.55 -1.88 -5.68
CA TRP A 503 18.43 -2.09 -4.53
C TRP A 503 18.84 -3.55 -4.49
N ALA A 504 20.11 -3.83 -4.81
CA ALA A 504 20.64 -5.19 -4.79
C ALA A 504 20.62 -5.75 -3.36
N ARG A 505 20.15 -7.00 -3.22
CA ARG A 505 20.20 -7.73 -1.95
C ARG A 505 21.64 -8.09 -1.60
N PRO A 506 21.96 -8.27 -0.30
CA PRO A 506 23.27 -8.78 0.12
C PRO A 506 23.61 -10.11 -0.58
N GLY A 507 24.86 -10.26 -1.04
CA GLY A 507 25.35 -11.49 -1.68
C GLY A 507 24.94 -11.71 -3.13
N THR A 508 24.08 -10.87 -3.72
CA THR A 508 23.65 -11.00 -5.12
C THR A 508 24.61 -10.37 -6.13
N VAL A 509 25.49 -9.48 -5.69
CA VAL A 509 26.52 -8.86 -6.54
C VAL A 509 27.83 -9.61 -6.37
N THR A 510 27.99 -10.73 -7.08
CA THR A 510 29.27 -11.44 -7.20
C THR A 510 29.96 -11.00 -8.49
N GLY A 511 30.98 -10.15 -8.38
CA GLY A 511 31.94 -9.92 -9.44
C GLY A 511 31.79 -8.63 -10.23
N ALA A 512 32.86 -7.84 -10.15
CA ALA A 512 33.22 -6.68 -10.94
C ALA A 512 32.61 -5.33 -10.55
N CYS A 513 33.14 -4.78 -9.47
CA CYS A 513 33.58 -3.36 -9.46
C CYS A 513 34.53 -3.15 -8.28
N SER A 514 35.75 -3.63 -8.38
CA SER A 514 36.89 -2.97 -7.77
C SER A 514 37.11 -1.70 -8.59
N SER A 515 36.46 -0.63 -8.21
CA SER A 515 36.70 0.68 -8.76
C SER A 515 38.07 1.14 -8.33
N SER A 516 38.98 1.16 -9.27
CA SER A 516 40.13 2.04 -9.23
C SER A 516 39.63 3.49 -9.12
N SER A 517 39.87 4.11 -7.98
CA SER A 517 39.84 5.55 -7.84
C SER A 517 40.81 6.15 -8.84
N PRO A 518 40.43 7.16 -9.63
CA PRO A 518 41.43 7.92 -10.36
C PRO A 518 42.16 8.80 -9.35
N ALA A 519 43.44 8.52 -9.17
CA ALA A 519 44.37 9.39 -8.49
C ALA A 519 44.41 10.74 -9.25
N ALA A 520 44.28 11.81 -8.51
CA ALA A 520 44.51 13.15 -8.99
C ALA A 520 45.98 13.28 -9.43
N THR A 521 46.19 13.45 -10.71
CA THR A 521 47.46 13.99 -11.23
C THR A 521 47.18 15.40 -11.73
N HIS A 522 47.75 16.36 -11.01
CA HIS A 522 48.05 17.71 -11.52
C HIS A 522 48.97 17.62 -12.74
N GLY A 523 48.65 18.37 -13.76
CA GLY A 523 49.51 18.55 -14.92
C GLY A 523 48.94 19.61 -15.86
N ASP A 524 49.37 20.85 -15.66
CA ASP A 524 49.30 21.95 -16.61
C ASP A 524 49.75 21.53 -18.01
N THR A 525 49.06 21.98 -19.04
CA THR A 525 49.64 22.81 -20.10
C THR A 525 48.60 23.14 -21.18
N SER A 526 48.47 24.42 -21.41
CA SER A 526 47.88 25.10 -22.55
C SER A 526 48.43 24.59 -23.91
N THR A 527 47.58 24.51 -24.94
CA THR A 527 47.85 25.17 -26.23
C THR A 527 46.59 25.20 -27.12
N VAL A 528 46.38 26.40 -27.67
CA VAL A 528 45.46 26.83 -28.71
C VAL A 528 45.77 26.12 -30.04
N VAL A 529 44.79 25.67 -30.79
CA VAL A 529 44.39 26.09 -32.16
C VAL A 529 42.96 25.60 -32.42
#